data_8bb00561674ac13ff5d751e092082f95
#
_entry.id   8bb00561674ac13ff5d751e092082f95
#
_cell.length_a   1.000
_cell.length_b   1.000
_cell.length_c   1.000
_cell.angle_alpha   90.00
_cell.angle_beta   90.00
_cell.angle_gamma   90.00
#
_symmetry.space_group_name_H-M   'P 1'
#
loop_
_entity.id
_entity.type
_entity.pdbx_description
1 polymer ?
#
loop_
_entity_poly.entity_id
_entity_poly.type
_entity_poly.pdbx_seq_one_letter_code
_entity_poly.pdbx_strand_id
1 'polypeptide(L)'
;MSFRKSRILNLVYVFFLFSFCFTNTLYGQKNKPAGVNVIPKKFGLRQDTAAELKKRNFMAAEPDTNFTWEKYAAFLHKVSDTSKYIVLPLNEFRQTFNSKKIVIGLRHDVDNDLNVAYQFSQIESNLGFRSTYFILHSAPYYLTNSNNMEVHSDDIIPILKSMQNDKHFEIGWHNDLVTLQVIYNINPVTFLHNELNWLRSKGLKIFGTAAHGSSYCKTYHYMNFYFFEECTFPVVPNFENNIAVPKDGKLITLIKGKLSDFDLQYEAYFLNNNKAFSDALITNGIRWNIGMLDLNQLQTGDRAIILLHPIHWHRASVHANIEDFNIPKQKSCSIDTVNSVISVEMPYATDNKALIAGFTLSPGAYAKVAGKKQVSRNTSNNFDNPLIYRVYAENREIQKEWTIIVHNTKNLADFISPTVPGLIGLASGRTHMHFVVVKTSPFKIIQS
;
A
#
# COMPACT_ATOMS: atom_id res chain seq x y z
N MET A 1 -43.59 1.09 -10.68
CA MET A 1 -43.28 1.53 -9.28
C MET A 1 -42.09 0.85 -8.63
N SER A 2 -41.35 0.02 -9.34
CA SER A 2 -40.18 -0.75 -8.83
C SER A 2 -38.86 -0.01 -8.98
N PHE A 3 -38.73 0.99 -9.82
CA PHE A 3 -37.44 1.69 -10.11
C PHE A 3 -36.97 2.66 -9.02
N ARG A 4 -37.84 3.11 -8.10
CA ARG A 4 -37.43 4.06 -7.03
C ARG A 4 -36.66 3.42 -5.86
N LYS A 5 -36.90 2.15 -5.55
CA LYS A 5 -36.24 1.49 -4.41
C LYS A 5 -34.75 1.15 -4.65
N SER A 6 -34.34 0.86 -5.89
CA SER A 6 -32.96 0.52 -6.20
C SER A 6 -32.00 1.73 -6.13
N ARG A 7 -32.49 2.92 -6.52
CA ARG A 7 -31.68 4.15 -6.44
C ARG A 7 -31.38 4.60 -5.00
N ILE A 8 -32.32 4.38 -4.09
CA ILE A 8 -32.14 4.75 -2.67
C ILE A 8 -31.10 3.83 -2.00
N LEU A 9 -31.08 2.56 -2.37
CA LEU A 9 -30.11 1.61 -1.80
C LEU A 9 -28.68 1.93 -2.27
N ASN A 10 -28.50 2.28 -3.54
CA ASN A 10 -27.19 2.66 -4.09
C ASN A 10 -26.67 3.97 -3.48
N LEU A 11 -27.54 4.91 -3.16
CA LEU A 11 -27.19 6.16 -2.50
C LEU A 11 -26.69 5.93 -1.08
N VAL A 12 -27.33 5.03 -0.34
CA VAL A 12 -26.91 4.65 1.02
C VAL A 12 -25.53 3.98 1.00
N TYR A 13 -25.23 3.17 -0.03
CA TYR A 13 -23.94 2.49 -0.13
C TYR A 13 -22.78 3.45 -0.45
N VAL A 14 -22.99 4.42 -1.32
CA VAL A 14 -21.98 5.47 -1.60
C VAL A 14 -21.80 6.38 -0.39
N PHE A 15 -22.87 6.70 0.35
CA PHE A 15 -22.77 7.47 1.60
C PHE A 15 -22.08 6.69 2.72
N PHE A 16 -22.28 5.37 2.82
CA PHE A 16 -21.58 4.52 3.77
C PHE A 16 -20.08 4.43 3.44
N LEU A 17 -19.70 4.35 2.17
CA LEU A 17 -18.31 4.36 1.73
C LEU A 17 -17.58 5.66 2.13
N PHE A 18 -18.25 6.79 2.11
CA PHE A 18 -17.66 8.09 2.49
C PHE A 18 -17.83 8.44 3.96
N SER A 19 -18.91 8.03 4.63
CA SER A 19 -19.13 8.31 6.05
C SER A 19 -18.11 7.62 6.93
N PHE A 20 -17.67 6.41 6.60
CA PHE A 20 -16.62 5.71 7.36
C PHE A 20 -15.21 6.33 7.20
N CYS A 21 -14.90 7.01 6.09
CA CYS A 21 -13.68 7.80 5.98
C CYS A 21 -13.66 9.02 6.92
N PHE A 22 -14.83 9.49 7.37
CA PHE A 22 -14.91 10.70 8.20
C PHE A 22 -14.77 10.47 9.70
N THR A 23 -14.95 9.24 10.21
CA THR A 23 -15.07 9.03 11.67
C THR A 23 -13.78 8.65 12.40
N ASN A 24 -12.69 8.33 11.73
CA ASN A 24 -11.51 7.74 12.39
C ASN A 24 -10.22 8.57 12.41
N THR A 25 -10.27 9.91 12.35
CA THR A 25 -9.05 10.73 12.54
C THR A 25 -9.30 12.00 13.36
N LEU A 26 -9.75 11.83 14.58
CA LEU A 26 -9.71 12.86 15.63
C LEU A 26 -8.61 12.51 16.64
N TYR A 27 -7.35 12.47 16.21
CA TYR A 27 -6.21 12.56 17.13
C TYR A 27 -5.05 13.29 16.47
N GLY A 28 -4.75 14.48 17.00
CA GLY A 28 -3.44 15.09 16.92
C GLY A 28 -3.17 16.10 15.82
N GLN A 29 -3.87 17.24 15.77
CA GLN A 29 -3.28 18.44 15.16
C GLN A 29 -2.83 19.40 16.28
N LYS A 30 -1.52 19.47 16.51
CA LYS A 30 -0.89 20.60 17.20
C LYS A 30 -0.91 21.81 16.25
N ASN A 31 -1.43 22.92 16.76
CA ASN A 31 -1.48 24.23 16.09
C ASN A 31 -0.10 24.62 15.56
N LYS A 32 0.01 24.91 14.27
CA LYS A 32 1.13 25.63 13.68
C LYS A 32 0.77 27.11 13.56
N PRO A 33 1.71 28.03 13.83
CA PRO A 33 1.44 29.45 13.80
C PRO A 33 1.13 29.96 12.39
N ALA A 34 0.22 30.94 12.33
CA ALA A 34 -0.12 31.69 11.13
C ALA A 34 1.11 32.47 10.63
N GLY A 35 1.36 32.42 9.33
CA GLY A 35 2.26 33.35 8.65
C GLY A 35 3.42 32.68 7.90
N VAL A 36 3.14 32.01 6.80
CA VAL A 36 4.05 31.97 5.64
C VAL A 36 3.17 32.07 4.40
N ASN A 37 3.26 33.17 3.69
CA ASN A 37 2.73 33.32 2.35
C ASN A 37 3.48 32.34 1.42
N VAL A 38 2.95 31.15 1.25
CA VAL A 38 3.40 30.24 0.21
C VAL A 38 2.78 30.75 -1.08
N ILE A 39 3.57 31.43 -1.90
CA ILE A 39 3.23 31.71 -3.30
C ILE A 39 3.00 30.34 -3.96
N PRO A 40 1.82 30.05 -4.51
CA PRO A 40 1.60 28.78 -5.22
C PRO A 40 2.60 28.74 -6.38
N LYS A 41 3.51 27.78 -6.38
CA LYS A 41 4.25 27.45 -7.58
C LYS A 41 3.21 27.12 -8.67
N LYS A 42 3.45 27.61 -9.88
CA LYS A 42 2.54 27.52 -11.02
C LYS A 42 1.86 26.14 -11.05
N PHE A 43 0.53 26.17 -11.10
CA PHE A 43 -0.37 25.01 -10.98
C PHE A 43 -0.45 24.32 -9.63
N GLY A 44 0.08 24.89 -8.56
CA GLY A 44 -0.26 24.48 -7.19
C GLY A 44 -0.13 23.00 -6.86
N LEU A 45 0.43 22.24 -7.76
CA LEU A 45 0.63 20.82 -7.60
C LEU A 45 1.87 20.69 -6.75
N ARG A 46 1.62 20.43 -5.48
CA ARG A 46 2.64 20.16 -4.51
C ARG A 46 3.51 19.03 -5.04
N GLN A 47 4.67 19.37 -5.59
CA GLN A 47 5.74 18.40 -5.70
C GLN A 47 6.08 18.01 -4.28
N ASP A 48 5.57 16.87 -3.84
CA ASP A 48 6.05 16.29 -2.61
C ASP A 48 7.56 16.11 -2.77
N THR A 49 8.33 16.71 -1.87
CA THR A 49 9.77 16.47 -1.85
C THR A 49 10.03 14.97 -1.71
N ALA A 50 11.19 14.49 -2.14
CA ALA A 50 11.57 13.08 -1.96
C ALA A 50 11.39 12.61 -0.50
N ALA A 51 11.50 13.53 0.48
CA ALA A 51 11.24 13.26 1.90
C ALA A 51 9.73 13.17 2.21
N GLU A 52 8.89 13.93 1.54
CA GLU A 52 7.43 13.86 1.68
C GLU A 52 6.86 12.67 0.93
N LEU A 53 7.41 12.33 -0.24
CA LEU A 53 7.16 11.06 -0.94
C LEU A 53 7.60 9.86 -0.08
N LYS A 54 8.72 9.98 0.64
CA LYS A 54 9.17 8.96 1.60
C LYS A 54 8.27 8.87 2.83
N LYS A 55 7.66 9.97 3.28
CA LYS A 55 6.65 10.00 4.36
C LYS A 55 5.26 9.58 3.91
N ARG A 56 4.90 9.80 2.65
CA ARG A 56 3.66 9.33 2.03
C ARG A 56 3.79 7.95 1.44
N ASN A 57 5.01 7.50 1.18
CA ASN A 57 5.25 6.12 0.83
C ASN A 57 4.77 5.26 1.99
N PHE A 58 3.58 4.73 1.86
CA PHE A 58 3.11 3.54 2.55
C PHE A 58 4.10 2.38 2.46
N MET A 59 5.14 2.51 1.66
CA MET A 59 6.24 1.57 1.47
C MET A 59 7.33 1.63 2.55
N ALA A 60 7.25 2.55 3.51
CA ALA A 60 8.13 2.52 4.70
C ALA A 60 7.53 1.69 5.85
N ALA A 61 6.25 1.35 5.78
CA ALA A 61 5.70 0.24 6.56
C ALA A 61 6.00 -1.05 5.79
N GLU A 62 6.28 -2.13 6.48
CA GLU A 62 6.38 -3.48 5.93
C GLU A 62 5.36 -3.69 4.80
N PRO A 63 5.77 -4.16 3.60
CA PRO A 63 4.83 -4.34 2.49
C PRO A 63 3.65 -5.17 2.96
N ASP A 64 2.44 -4.64 2.80
CA ASP A 64 1.24 -5.36 3.20
C ASP A 64 1.06 -6.56 2.29
N THR A 65 1.34 -7.75 2.82
CA THR A 65 1.23 -9.04 2.11
C THR A 65 -0.14 -9.28 1.48
N ASN A 66 -1.12 -8.44 1.80
CA ASN A 66 -2.46 -8.51 1.22
C ASN A 66 -2.56 -7.84 -0.15
N PHE A 67 -1.56 -7.03 -0.54
CA PHE A 67 -1.55 -6.24 -1.77
C PHE A 67 -0.46 -6.72 -2.75
N THR A 68 -0.41 -8.03 -3.03
CA THR A 68 0.53 -8.56 -4.02
C THR A 68 -0.12 -8.78 -5.37
N TRP A 69 0.66 -8.62 -6.44
CA TRP A 69 0.20 -8.85 -7.82
C TRP A 69 -0.31 -10.28 -8.01
N GLU A 70 0.29 -11.25 -7.33
CA GLU A 70 -0.09 -12.66 -7.36
C GLU A 70 -1.50 -12.86 -6.79
N LYS A 71 -1.86 -12.14 -5.73
CA LYS A 71 -3.24 -12.16 -5.18
C LYS A 71 -4.24 -11.52 -6.14
N TYR A 72 -3.84 -10.45 -6.81
CA TYR A 72 -4.69 -9.84 -7.84
C TYR A 72 -4.89 -10.80 -9.03
N ALA A 73 -3.82 -11.40 -9.53
CA ALA A 73 -3.90 -12.40 -10.59
C ALA A 73 -4.80 -13.60 -10.19
N ALA A 74 -4.66 -14.07 -8.94
CA ALA A 74 -5.53 -15.13 -8.41
C ALA A 74 -7.02 -14.74 -8.37
N PHE A 75 -7.32 -13.47 -8.09
CA PHE A 75 -8.69 -12.96 -8.22
C PHE A 75 -9.15 -12.97 -9.68
N LEU A 76 -8.35 -12.48 -10.61
CA LEU A 76 -8.68 -12.47 -12.05
C LEU A 76 -8.95 -13.89 -12.55
N HIS A 77 -8.14 -14.88 -12.15
CA HIS A 77 -8.40 -16.29 -12.46
C HIS A 77 -9.76 -16.78 -11.96
N LYS A 78 -10.21 -16.34 -10.77
CA LYS A 78 -11.54 -16.73 -10.24
C LYS A 78 -12.68 -16.14 -11.06
N VAL A 79 -12.52 -14.92 -11.59
CA VAL A 79 -13.56 -14.24 -12.39
C VAL A 79 -13.40 -14.48 -13.90
N SER A 80 -12.46 -15.32 -14.33
CA SER A 80 -12.30 -15.72 -15.72
C SER A 80 -13.36 -16.72 -16.21
N ASP A 81 -14.16 -17.27 -15.30
CA ASP A 81 -15.31 -18.10 -15.67
C ASP A 81 -16.38 -17.25 -16.37
N THR A 82 -16.30 -17.21 -17.70
CA THR A 82 -17.22 -16.45 -18.55
C THR A 82 -18.65 -16.96 -18.51
N SER A 83 -18.91 -18.17 -17.98
CA SER A 83 -20.28 -18.65 -17.77
C SER A 83 -20.98 -17.86 -16.64
N LYS A 84 -20.23 -17.37 -15.67
CA LYS A 84 -20.71 -16.69 -14.46
C LYS A 84 -20.45 -15.18 -14.46
N TYR A 85 -19.32 -14.74 -14.99
CA TYR A 85 -18.88 -13.35 -14.91
C TYR A 85 -18.72 -12.70 -16.28
N ILE A 86 -18.97 -11.38 -16.32
CA ILE A 86 -18.62 -10.49 -17.43
C ILE A 86 -17.78 -9.37 -16.79
N VAL A 87 -16.48 -9.29 -17.14
CA VAL A 87 -15.55 -8.31 -16.58
C VAL A 87 -15.19 -7.29 -17.66
N LEU A 88 -15.38 -6.00 -17.39
CA LEU A 88 -15.36 -4.96 -18.41
C LEU A 88 -14.69 -3.67 -17.90
N PRO A 89 -14.10 -2.85 -18.79
CA PRO A 89 -13.83 -1.45 -18.51
C PRO A 89 -15.15 -0.69 -18.30
N LEU A 90 -15.11 0.46 -17.61
CA LEU A 90 -16.31 1.16 -17.16
C LEU A 90 -17.15 1.72 -18.31
N ASN A 91 -16.53 2.12 -19.41
CA ASN A 91 -17.27 2.57 -20.59
C ASN A 91 -18.18 1.48 -21.19
N GLU A 92 -17.69 0.23 -21.21
CA GLU A 92 -18.50 -0.92 -21.64
C GLU A 92 -19.46 -1.35 -20.52
N PHE A 93 -19.00 -1.35 -19.26
CA PHE A 93 -19.80 -1.69 -18.08
C PHE A 93 -21.07 -0.83 -18.00
N ARG A 94 -20.99 0.49 -18.23
CA ARG A 94 -22.15 1.40 -18.13
C ARG A 94 -23.33 1.00 -19.03
N GLN A 95 -23.04 0.33 -20.15
CA GLN A 95 -24.06 -0.08 -21.16
C GLN A 95 -24.42 -1.57 -21.04
N THR A 96 -23.66 -2.36 -20.29
CA THR A 96 -23.86 -3.80 -20.22
C THR A 96 -24.74 -4.16 -19.03
N PHE A 97 -25.90 -4.75 -19.31
CA PHE A 97 -26.82 -5.30 -18.31
C PHE A 97 -27.04 -6.78 -18.63
N ASN A 98 -26.90 -7.64 -17.64
CA ASN A 98 -27.13 -9.06 -17.81
C ASN A 98 -27.77 -9.67 -16.56
N SER A 99 -28.98 -10.20 -16.69
CA SER A 99 -29.72 -10.80 -15.58
C SER A 99 -29.26 -12.25 -15.26
N LYS A 100 -28.44 -12.86 -16.14
CA LYS A 100 -27.99 -14.24 -16.01
C LYS A 100 -26.53 -14.37 -15.55
N LYS A 101 -25.79 -13.26 -15.50
CA LYS A 101 -24.38 -13.23 -15.09
C LYS A 101 -24.13 -12.07 -14.14
N ILE A 102 -23.02 -12.13 -13.43
CA ILE A 102 -22.48 -11.01 -12.63
C ILE A 102 -21.67 -10.13 -13.55
N VAL A 103 -21.95 -8.83 -13.60
CA VAL A 103 -21.18 -7.87 -14.39
C VAL A 103 -20.24 -7.10 -13.47
N ILE A 104 -18.94 -7.17 -13.74
CA ILE A 104 -17.90 -6.51 -12.95
C ILE A 104 -17.25 -5.42 -13.79
N GLY A 105 -17.28 -4.18 -13.29
CA GLY A 105 -16.49 -3.07 -13.80
C GLY A 105 -15.18 -2.97 -13.04
N LEU A 106 -14.04 -3.12 -13.73
CA LEU A 106 -12.72 -2.91 -13.14
C LEU A 106 -12.29 -1.46 -13.34
N ARG A 107 -11.92 -0.82 -12.22
CA ARG A 107 -11.47 0.57 -12.17
C ARG A 107 -10.15 0.68 -11.42
N HIS A 108 -9.20 1.42 -12.00
CA HIS A 108 -7.93 1.76 -11.37
C HIS A 108 -7.75 3.26 -11.36
N ASP A 109 -7.50 3.81 -10.17
CA ASP A 109 -7.17 5.22 -9.99
C ASP A 109 -5.63 5.34 -9.87
N VAL A 110 -5.02 6.07 -10.81
CA VAL A 110 -3.57 6.18 -10.94
C VAL A 110 -3.09 7.46 -10.27
N ASP A 111 -2.98 7.42 -8.94
CA ASP A 111 -2.71 8.62 -8.14
C ASP A 111 -1.24 9.03 -8.12
N ASN A 112 -0.29 8.10 -8.31
CA ASN A 112 1.12 8.39 -8.04
C ASN A 112 2.11 7.89 -9.10
N ASP A 113 1.95 6.68 -9.66
CA ASP A 113 2.95 6.06 -10.52
C ASP A 113 2.31 5.34 -11.71
N LEU A 114 2.53 5.91 -12.90
CA LEU A 114 2.02 5.35 -14.14
C LEU A 114 2.75 4.06 -14.55
N ASN A 115 4.03 3.90 -14.18
CA ASN A 115 4.76 2.68 -14.54
C ASN A 115 4.23 1.48 -13.75
N VAL A 116 3.88 1.67 -12.47
CA VAL A 116 3.23 0.63 -11.66
C VAL A 116 1.85 0.30 -12.26
N ALA A 117 1.07 1.31 -12.66
CA ALA A 117 -0.21 1.09 -13.34
C ALA A 117 -0.05 0.33 -14.67
N TYR A 118 0.98 0.67 -15.44
CA TYR A 118 1.31 -0.04 -16.68
C TYR A 118 1.66 -1.51 -16.42
N GLN A 119 2.49 -1.80 -15.42
CA GLN A 119 2.81 -3.19 -15.03
C GLN A 119 1.54 -3.93 -14.56
N PHE A 120 0.65 -3.27 -13.84
CA PHE A 120 -0.63 -3.82 -13.43
C PHE A 120 -1.49 -4.20 -14.64
N SER A 121 -1.53 -3.33 -15.65
CA SER A 121 -2.22 -3.60 -16.92
C SER A 121 -1.63 -4.77 -17.70
N GLN A 122 -0.32 -5.07 -17.55
CA GLN A 122 0.28 -6.26 -18.16
C GLN A 122 -0.30 -7.55 -17.57
N ILE A 123 -0.52 -7.59 -16.25
CA ILE A 123 -1.14 -8.75 -15.58
C ILE A 123 -2.54 -8.98 -16.14
N GLU A 124 -3.34 -7.93 -16.24
CA GLU A 124 -4.70 -8.02 -16.80
C GLU A 124 -4.69 -8.47 -18.25
N SER A 125 -3.89 -7.81 -19.09
CA SER A 125 -3.77 -8.13 -20.51
C SER A 125 -3.31 -9.58 -20.76
N ASN A 126 -2.33 -10.06 -19.97
CA ASN A 126 -1.83 -11.45 -20.08
C ASN A 126 -2.90 -12.48 -19.71
N LEU A 127 -3.86 -12.11 -18.88
CA LEU A 127 -5.00 -12.95 -18.48
C LEU A 127 -6.26 -12.69 -19.31
N GLY A 128 -6.17 -11.86 -20.36
CA GLY A 128 -7.27 -11.54 -21.27
C GLY A 128 -8.30 -10.56 -20.71
N PHE A 129 -7.96 -9.80 -19.65
CA PHE A 129 -8.83 -8.80 -19.05
C PHE A 129 -8.53 -7.40 -19.57
N ARG A 130 -9.53 -6.53 -19.45
CA ARG A 130 -9.46 -5.09 -19.72
C ARG A 130 -10.16 -4.34 -18.59
N SER A 131 -9.67 -3.16 -18.28
CA SER A 131 -10.18 -2.30 -17.21
C SER A 131 -10.07 -0.83 -17.60
N THR A 132 -10.52 0.06 -16.72
CA THR A 132 -10.38 1.52 -16.87
C THR A 132 -9.30 2.03 -15.95
N TYR A 133 -8.37 2.83 -16.49
CA TYR A 133 -7.33 3.54 -15.75
C TYR A 133 -7.60 5.04 -15.78
N PHE A 134 -7.92 5.64 -14.63
CA PHE A 134 -8.09 7.08 -14.48
C PHE A 134 -6.78 7.75 -14.14
N ILE A 135 -6.29 8.62 -15.05
CA ILE A 135 -5.02 9.33 -14.87
C ILE A 135 -5.24 10.66 -14.16
N LEU A 136 -4.44 10.94 -13.14
CA LEU A 136 -4.55 12.12 -12.30
C LEU A 136 -3.60 13.21 -12.76
N HIS A 137 -4.15 14.39 -13.13
CA HIS A 137 -3.36 15.53 -13.59
C HIS A 137 -2.41 16.10 -12.51
N SER A 138 -2.72 15.86 -11.24
CA SER A 138 -1.90 16.30 -10.10
C SER A 138 -0.86 15.27 -9.64
N ALA A 139 -0.78 14.14 -10.33
CA ALA A 139 0.19 13.09 -10.02
C ALA A 139 1.61 13.46 -10.49
N PRO A 140 2.65 12.96 -9.80
CA PRO A 140 4.05 13.28 -10.12
C PRO A 140 4.49 12.91 -11.54
N TYR A 141 3.82 11.95 -12.18
CA TYR A 141 4.14 11.50 -13.54
C TYR A 141 3.58 12.41 -14.64
N TYR A 142 2.56 13.24 -14.32
CA TYR A 142 1.77 13.95 -15.33
C TYR A 142 2.46 15.20 -15.85
N LEU A 143 3.18 15.91 -14.99
CA LEU A 143 3.91 17.11 -15.32
C LEU A 143 5.42 16.91 -15.17
N THR A 144 6.18 17.63 -15.97
CA THR A 144 7.64 17.70 -15.88
C THR A 144 8.10 19.15 -15.89
N ASN A 145 9.31 19.42 -15.37
CA ASN A 145 9.92 20.73 -15.39
C ASN A 145 10.71 20.92 -16.70
N SER A 146 10.34 21.94 -17.46
CA SER A 146 11.09 22.39 -18.62
C SER A 146 11.31 23.88 -18.54
N ASN A 147 12.58 24.32 -18.54
CA ASN A 147 12.96 25.73 -18.44
C ASN A 147 12.30 26.48 -17.26
N ASN A 148 12.29 25.86 -16.08
CA ASN A 148 11.63 26.36 -14.86
C ASN A 148 10.10 26.55 -14.96
N MET A 149 9.46 25.94 -15.92
CA MET A 149 8.00 25.86 -16.05
C MET A 149 7.54 24.43 -15.95
N GLU A 150 6.41 24.21 -15.29
CA GLU A 150 5.72 22.92 -15.32
C GLU A 150 4.99 22.79 -16.67
N VAL A 151 5.29 21.71 -17.38
CA VAL A 151 4.67 21.36 -18.67
C VAL A 151 4.19 19.91 -18.61
N HIS A 152 3.25 19.54 -19.48
CA HIS A 152 2.84 18.15 -19.59
C HIS A 152 4.03 17.24 -19.93
N SER A 153 4.11 16.10 -19.28
CA SER A 153 5.11 15.08 -19.59
C SER A 153 4.71 14.30 -20.83
N ASP A 154 5.44 14.48 -21.93
CA ASP A 154 5.23 13.69 -23.13
C ASP A 154 5.63 12.21 -22.93
N ASP A 155 6.40 11.88 -21.90
CA ASP A 155 6.85 10.51 -21.58
C ASP A 155 5.68 9.57 -21.22
N ILE A 156 4.55 10.13 -20.75
CA ILE A 156 3.37 9.31 -20.43
C ILE A 156 2.62 8.85 -21.68
N ILE A 157 2.75 9.56 -22.79
CA ILE A 157 1.94 9.33 -23.99
C ILE A 157 2.18 7.96 -24.63
N PRO A 158 3.43 7.48 -24.81
CA PRO A 158 3.67 6.13 -25.33
C PRO A 158 3.05 5.05 -24.46
N ILE A 159 3.12 5.19 -23.13
CA ILE A 159 2.55 4.24 -22.17
C ILE A 159 1.02 4.20 -22.30
N LEU A 160 0.37 5.36 -22.27
CA LEU A 160 -1.09 5.46 -22.37
C LEU A 160 -1.60 4.94 -23.72
N LYS A 161 -0.87 5.23 -24.83
CA LYS A 161 -1.20 4.71 -26.15
C LYS A 161 -1.07 3.17 -26.20
N SER A 162 0.00 2.61 -25.63
CA SER A 162 0.15 1.17 -25.56
C SER A 162 -0.99 0.54 -24.78
N MET A 163 -1.37 1.12 -23.64
CA MET A 163 -2.52 0.62 -22.87
C MET A 163 -3.82 0.71 -23.68
N GLN A 164 -4.10 1.83 -24.32
CA GLN A 164 -5.39 2.06 -24.99
C GLN A 164 -5.47 1.35 -26.35
N ASN A 165 -4.45 1.49 -27.21
CA ASN A 165 -4.52 1.02 -28.59
C ASN A 165 -4.09 -0.43 -28.73
N ASP A 166 -3.02 -0.84 -28.06
CA ASP A 166 -2.45 -2.18 -28.23
C ASP A 166 -3.17 -3.22 -27.34
N LYS A 167 -3.61 -2.77 -26.15
CA LYS A 167 -4.21 -3.67 -25.14
C LYS A 167 -5.68 -3.40 -24.87
N HIS A 168 -6.25 -2.39 -25.51
CA HIS A 168 -7.67 -2.04 -25.45
C HIS A 168 -8.20 -1.67 -24.06
N PHE A 169 -7.35 -1.13 -23.19
CA PHE A 169 -7.78 -0.54 -21.93
C PHE A 169 -8.48 0.79 -22.14
N GLU A 170 -9.39 1.13 -21.26
CA GLU A 170 -9.94 2.47 -21.23
C GLU A 170 -9.01 3.38 -20.41
N ILE A 171 -8.68 4.55 -20.96
CA ILE A 171 -8.03 5.64 -20.25
C ILE A 171 -9.10 6.68 -19.93
N GLY A 172 -9.26 7.02 -18.65
CA GLY A 172 -10.16 8.05 -18.17
C GLY A 172 -9.41 9.18 -17.47
N TRP A 173 -10.15 10.21 -17.10
CA TRP A 173 -9.64 11.40 -16.43
C TRP A 173 -9.95 11.36 -14.93
N HIS A 174 -8.93 11.35 -14.06
CA HIS A 174 -9.12 11.48 -12.60
C HIS A 174 -9.13 12.96 -12.23
N ASN A 175 -10.23 13.45 -11.66
CA ASN A 175 -10.46 14.88 -11.56
C ASN A 175 -10.33 15.44 -10.15
N ASP A 176 -9.67 16.61 -10.06
CA ASP A 176 -9.55 17.45 -8.86
C ASP A 176 -10.26 18.81 -9.06
N LEU A 177 -11.29 18.88 -9.90
CA LEU A 177 -11.86 20.14 -10.42
C LEU A 177 -12.35 21.09 -9.34
N VAL A 178 -13.04 20.59 -8.31
CA VAL A 178 -13.45 21.42 -7.17
C VAL A 178 -12.24 21.85 -6.35
N THR A 179 -11.25 20.99 -6.16
CA THR A 179 -9.99 21.32 -5.48
C THR A 179 -9.26 22.43 -6.22
N LEU A 180 -9.18 22.41 -7.55
CA LEU A 180 -8.59 23.45 -8.36
C LEU A 180 -9.23 24.82 -8.11
N GLN A 181 -10.56 24.88 -8.09
CA GLN A 181 -11.26 26.12 -7.81
C GLN A 181 -11.08 26.57 -6.37
N VAL A 182 -11.39 25.71 -5.40
CA VAL A 182 -11.51 26.09 -3.98
C VAL A 182 -10.13 26.38 -3.36
N ILE A 183 -9.11 25.58 -3.72
CA ILE A 183 -7.80 25.70 -3.11
C ILE A 183 -6.85 26.59 -3.91
N TYR A 184 -6.89 26.47 -5.24
CA TYR A 184 -5.90 27.12 -6.10
C TYR A 184 -6.46 28.31 -6.90
N ASN A 185 -7.77 28.60 -6.79
CA ASN A 185 -8.46 29.65 -7.54
C ASN A 185 -8.30 29.53 -9.06
N ILE A 186 -8.28 28.31 -9.56
CA ILE A 186 -8.18 27.98 -10.98
C ILE A 186 -9.58 27.73 -11.51
N ASN A 187 -9.91 28.29 -12.70
CA ASN A 187 -11.18 28.02 -13.36
C ASN A 187 -11.23 26.55 -13.83
N PRO A 188 -12.11 25.70 -13.27
CA PRO A 188 -12.11 24.28 -13.56
C PRO A 188 -12.61 23.95 -14.98
N VAL A 189 -13.46 24.81 -15.58
CA VAL A 189 -13.97 24.63 -16.95
C VAL A 189 -12.86 24.79 -17.95
N THR A 190 -12.14 25.92 -17.88
CA THR A 190 -11.02 26.20 -18.77
C THR A 190 -9.90 25.17 -18.59
N PHE A 191 -9.64 24.80 -17.35
CA PHE A 191 -8.61 23.79 -17.03
C PHE A 191 -8.96 22.44 -17.69
N LEU A 192 -10.16 21.92 -17.46
CA LEU A 192 -10.57 20.63 -17.99
C LEU A 192 -10.57 20.60 -19.52
N HIS A 193 -11.03 21.67 -20.19
CA HIS A 193 -10.96 21.78 -21.64
C HIS A 193 -9.50 21.68 -22.14
N ASN A 194 -8.58 22.40 -21.51
CA ASN A 194 -7.17 22.40 -21.93
C ASN A 194 -6.55 21.00 -21.77
N GLU A 195 -6.79 20.34 -20.66
CA GLU A 195 -6.25 19.02 -20.36
C GLU A 195 -6.80 17.95 -21.32
N LEU A 196 -8.11 17.91 -21.51
CA LEU A 196 -8.72 16.95 -22.43
C LEU A 196 -8.30 17.20 -23.88
N ASN A 197 -8.18 18.48 -24.29
CA ASN A 197 -7.69 18.85 -25.62
C ASN A 197 -6.24 18.39 -25.80
N TRP A 198 -5.38 18.57 -24.80
CA TRP A 198 -4.00 18.08 -24.85
C TRP A 198 -3.95 16.56 -25.02
N LEU A 199 -4.62 15.80 -24.19
CA LEU A 199 -4.66 14.33 -24.29
C LEU A 199 -5.20 13.86 -25.65
N ARG A 200 -6.30 14.47 -26.11
CA ARG A 200 -6.94 14.12 -27.37
C ARG A 200 -6.07 14.50 -28.56
N SER A 201 -5.33 15.63 -28.50
CA SER A 201 -4.36 16.02 -29.54
C SER A 201 -3.22 15.01 -29.67
N LYS A 202 -2.90 14.28 -28.59
CA LYS A 202 -1.93 13.18 -28.62
C LYS A 202 -2.56 11.86 -29.11
N GLY A 203 -3.83 11.86 -29.52
CA GLY A 203 -4.54 10.70 -30.07
C GLY A 203 -5.17 9.77 -29.04
N LEU A 204 -5.29 10.20 -27.77
CA LEU A 204 -5.97 9.44 -26.72
C LEU A 204 -7.49 9.70 -26.79
N LYS A 205 -8.29 8.66 -26.52
CA LYS A 205 -9.73 8.73 -26.38
C LYS A 205 -10.09 8.75 -24.90
N ILE A 206 -10.67 9.85 -24.42
CA ILE A 206 -11.08 10.03 -23.03
C ILE A 206 -12.60 10.18 -22.98
N PHE A 207 -13.32 9.19 -22.47
CA PHE A 207 -14.78 9.15 -22.40
C PHE A 207 -15.32 9.26 -20.99
N GLY A 208 -14.56 8.87 -19.98
CA GLY A 208 -15.01 8.83 -18.61
C GLY A 208 -14.15 9.67 -17.68
N THR A 209 -14.75 10.08 -16.58
CA THR A 209 -14.05 10.74 -15.49
C THR A 209 -14.37 10.08 -14.16
N ALA A 210 -13.49 10.26 -13.18
CA ALA A 210 -13.68 9.85 -11.80
C ALA A 210 -13.16 10.93 -10.87
N ALA A 211 -13.91 11.25 -9.82
CA ALA A 211 -13.49 12.23 -8.83
C ALA A 211 -12.36 11.68 -7.95
N HIS A 212 -11.26 12.45 -7.82
CA HIS A 212 -10.19 12.15 -6.88
C HIS A 212 -10.56 12.58 -5.46
N GLY A 213 -10.24 11.75 -4.48
CA GLY A 213 -10.44 12.00 -3.07
C GLY A 213 -9.19 12.54 -2.38
N SER A 214 -9.00 13.85 -2.36
CA SER A 214 -7.85 14.48 -1.70
C SER A 214 -8.10 14.75 -0.22
N SER A 215 -7.02 15.07 0.53
CA SER A 215 -7.13 15.57 1.91
C SER A 215 -7.94 16.86 2.01
N TYR A 216 -7.93 17.68 0.97
CA TYR A 216 -8.73 18.91 0.91
C TYR A 216 -10.23 18.63 0.85
N CYS A 217 -10.66 17.60 0.11
CA CYS A 217 -12.05 17.16 0.09
C CYS A 217 -12.54 16.85 1.50
N LYS A 218 -11.72 16.18 2.29
CA LYS A 218 -12.02 15.87 3.68
C LYS A 218 -12.05 17.11 4.57
N THR A 219 -11.09 18.00 4.42
CA THR A 219 -10.96 19.21 5.27
C THR A 219 -12.09 20.20 5.03
N TYR A 220 -12.50 20.39 3.79
CA TYR A 220 -13.50 21.38 3.38
C TYR A 220 -14.84 20.78 2.99
N HIS A 221 -15.05 19.47 3.22
CA HIS A 221 -16.32 18.75 3.05
C HIS A 221 -16.92 18.86 1.66
N TYR A 222 -16.16 18.62 0.61
CA TYR A 222 -16.63 18.58 -0.75
C TYR A 222 -16.15 17.31 -1.48
N MET A 223 -16.73 17.07 -2.65
CA MET A 223 -16.31 16.03 -3.58
C MET A 223 -16.00 16.64 -4.94
N ASN A 224 -14.97 16.14 -5.63
CA ASN A 224 -14.59 16.69 -6.93
C ASN A 224 -15.65 16.45 -8.03
N PHE A 225 -16.49 15.44 -7.90
CA PHE A 225 -17.62 15.25 -8.83
C PHE A 225 -18.72 16.33 -8.69
N TYR A 226 -18.73 17.16 -7.64
CA TYR A 226 -19.67 18.28 -7.53
C TYR A 226 -19.55 19.31 -8.66
N PHE A 227 -18.44 19.28 -9.39
CA PHE A 227 -18.26 20.10 -10.57
C PHE A 227 -19.29 19.78 -11.67
N PHE A 228 -19.69 18.52 -11.84
CA PHE A 228 -20.63 18.13 -12.89
C PHE A 228 -22.07 18.29 -12.45
N GLU A 229 -22.88 18.97 -13.28
CA GLU A 229 -24.29 19.21 -12.99
C GLU A 229 -25.09 17.91 -12.84
N GLU A 230 -24.73 16.88 -13.61
CA GLU A 230 -25.39 15.57 -13.59
C GLU A 230 -25.06 14.76 -12.33
N CYS A 231 -24.02 15.16 -11.60
CA CYS A 231 -23.50 14.45 -10.44
C CYS A 231 -24.05 15.06 -9.13
N THR A 232 -25.37 15.11 -9.01
CA THR A 232 -26.05 15.61 -7.83
C THR A 232 -26.69 14.47 -7.04
N PHE A 233 -26.55 14.51 -5.71
CA PHE A 233 -27.26 13.59 -4.84
C PHE A 233 -28.62 14.19 -4.45
N PRO A 234 -29.74 13.53 -4.77
CA PRO A 234 -31.06 14.05 -4.46
C PRO A 234 -31.39 14.03 -2.97
N VAL A 235 -30.52 13.55 -2.11
CA VAL A 235 -30.77 13.26 -0.68
C VAL A 235 -30.11 14.26 0.26
N VAL A 236 -29.20 15.10 -0.21
CA VAL A 236 -28.59 16.13 0.65
C VAL A 236 -29.44 17.38 0.57
N PRO A 237 -30.13 17.82 1.67
CA PRO A 237 -30.86 19.06 1.69
C PRO A 237 -29.90 20.20 1.29
N ASN A 238 -30.29 21.06 0.35
CA ASN A 238 -29.54 22.21 -0.18
C ASN A 238 -28.50 21.89 -1.28
N PHE A 239 -28.52 20.71 -1.90
CA PHE A 239 -27.84 20.50 -3.18
C PHE A 239 -28.67 21.12 -4.32
N GLU A 240 -28.90 22.41 -4.24
CA GLU A 240 -29.37 23.20 -5.36
C GLU A 240 -28.19 23.57 -6.29
N ASN A 241 -28.49 24.13 -7.46
CA ASN A 241 -27.50 24.44 -8.51
C ASN A 241 -26.36 25.38 -8.10
N ASN A 242 -26.31 25.82 -6.84
CA ASN A 242 -25.30 26.71 -6.24
C ASN A 242 -24.65 26.06 -5.02
N ILE A 243 -23.89 24.99 -5.22
CA ILE A 243 -23.09 24.44 -4.14
C ILE A 243 -22.00 25.46 -3.78
N ALA A 244 -21.96 25.84 -2.50
CA ALA A 244 -20.87 26.64 -1.96
C ALA A 244 -20.06 25.79 -0.97
N VAL A 245 -18.74 25.89 -1.06
CA VAL A 245 -17.80 25.21 -0.15
C VAL A 245 -17.31 26.19 0.88
N PRO A 246 -17.47 25.93 2.19
CA PRO A 246 -16.89 26.74 3.24
C PRO A 246 -15.37 26.63 3.24
N LYS A 247 -14.67 27.77 3.11
CA LYS A 247 -13.21 27.82 3.20
C LYS A 247 -12.78 29.13 3.83
N ASP A 248 -11.98 29.08 4.90
CA ASP A 248 -11.39 30.25 5.56
C ASP A 248 -12.43 31.33 5.91
N GLY A 249 -13.61 30.91 6.41
CA GLY A 249 -14.71 31.79 6.79
C GLY A 249 -15.53 32.37 5.62
N LYS A 250 -15.25 31.96 4.39
CA LYS A 250 -15.97 32.38 3.19
C LYS A 250 -16.67 31.18 2.53
N LEU A 251 -17.77 31.48 1.82
CA LEU A 251 -18.42 30.51 0.95
C LEU A 251 -17.94 30.73 -0.49
N ILE A 252 -17.42 29.66 -1.09
CA ILE A 252 -17.00 29.65 -2.49
C ILE A 252 -18.06 28.94 -3.30
N THR A 253 -18.79 29.70 -4.12
CA THR A 253 -19.77 29.14 -5.06
C THR A 253 -19.04 28.36 -6.16
N LEU A 254 -19.42 27.10 -6.38
CA LEU A 254 -18.77 26.25 -7.36
C LEU A 254 -19.19 26.62 -8.78
N ILE A 255 -18.17 26.74 -9.64
CA ILE A 255 -18.34 26.75 -11.08
C ILE A 255 -18.67 25.32 -11.50
N LYS A 256 -19.69 25.16 -12.32
CA LYS A 256 -20.16 23.85 -12.78
C LYS A 256 -20.07 23.74 -14.30
N GLY A 257 -20.02 22.50 -14.78
CA GLY A 257 -20.12 22.16 -16.19
C GLY A 257 -20.87 20.86 -16.37
N LYS A 258 -21.28 20.56 -17.58
CA LYS A 258 -21.93 19.29 -17.93
C LYS A 258 -20.88 18.33 -18.48
N LEU A 259 -21.09 17.03 -18.29
CA LEU A 259 -20.25 16.00 -18.92
C LEU A 259 -20.21 16.19 -20.45
N SER A 260 -21.34 16.54 -21.05
CA SER A 260 -21.47 16.81 -22.50
C SER A 260 -20.62 17.96 -22.99
N ASP A 261 -20.37 18.99 -22.18
CA ASP A 261 -19.56 20.16 -22.54
C ASP A 261 -18.10 19.77 -22.81
N PHE A 262 -17.68 18.63 -22.29
CA PHE A 262 -16.32 18.09 -22.37
C PHE A 262 -16.22 16.80 -23.20
N ASP A 263 -17.27 16.40 -23.90
CA ASP A 263 -17.38 15.11 -24.60
C ASP A 263 -17.09 13.92 -23.67
N LEU A 264 -17.49 14.05 -22.39
CA LEU A 264 -17.44 12.98 -21.40
C LEU A 264 -18.81 12.29 -21.34
N GLN A 265 -18.82 10.99 -21.13
CA GLN A 265 -20.01 10.16 -21.18
C GLN A 265 -20.49 9.71 -19.82
N TYR A 266 -19.61 9.74 -18.80
CA TYR A 266 -19.96 9.32 -17.44
C TYR A 266 -18.95 9.85 -16.41
N GLU A 267 -19.43 9.91 -15.17
CA GLU A 267 -18.64 10.01 -13.95
C GLU A 267 -18.72 8.68 -13.19
N ALA A 268 -17.60 8.12 -12.78
CA ALA A 268 -17.50 6.74 -12.33
C ALA A 268 -18.30 6.41 -11.07
N TYR A 269 -18.50 7.39 -10.16
CA TYR A 269 -19.29 7.21 -8.95
C TYR A 269 -20.82 7.22 -9.22
N PHE A 270 -21.25 7.65 -10.41
CA PHE A 270 -22.66 7.74 -10.81
C PHE A 270 -23.08 6.64 -11.77
N LEU A 271 -22.22 5.66 -12.01
CA LEU A 271 -22.59 4.49 -12.78
C LEU A 271 -23.62 3.63 -12.04
N ASN A 272 -24.51 3.02 -12.80
CA ASN A 272 -25.54 2.15 -12.23
C ASN A 272 -24.91 0.81 -11.79
N ASN A 273 -24.65 0.68 -10.50
CA ASN A 273 -24.17 -0.54 -9.84
C ASN A 273 -24.90 -0.75 -8.52
N ASN A 274 -24.99 -1.99 -8.05
CA ASN A 274 -25.58 -2.33 -6.75
C ASN A 274 -24.52 -2.87 -5.75
N LYS A 275 -23.30 -3.04 -6.20
CA LYS A 275 -22.16 -3.44 -5.36
C LYS A 275 -20.95 -2.57 -5.71
N ALA A 276 -20.18 -2.16 -4.68
CA ALA A 276 -18.95 -1.42 -4.86
C ALA A 276 -17.90 -1.88 -3.84
N PHE A 277 -16.67 -2.05 -4.30
CA PHE A 277 -15.52 -2.46 -3.49
C PHE A 277 -14.34 -1.56 -3.80
N SER A 278 -13.57 -1.20 -2.79
CA SER A 278 -12.44 -0.28 -2.99
C SER A 278 -11.33 -0.51 -1.96
N ASP A 279 -10.09 -0.51 -2.44
CA ASP A 279 -8.90 -0.51 -1.59
C ASP A 279 -8.58 0.87 -0.98
N ALA A 280 -9.36 1.90 -1.28
CA ALA A 280 -9.37 3.15 -0.54
C ALA A 280 -10.04 3.03 0.83
N LEU A 281 -10.86 1.99 1.05
CA LEU A 281 -11.60 1.80 2.29
C LEU A 281 -10.73 1.27 3.40
N ILE A 282 -10.81 1.92 4.56
CA ILE A 282 -10.16 1.48 5.80
C ILE A 282 -11.26 1.33 6.86
N THR A 283 -11.45 0.11 7.35
CA THR A 283 -12.40 -0.20 8.42
C THR A 283 -11.63 -0.77 9.62
N ASN A 284 -11.77 -0.16 10.79
CA ASN A 284 -11.05 -0.56 12.01
C ASN A 284 -9.52 -0.66 11.80
N GLY A 285 -8.94 0.28 11.04
CA GLY A 285 -7.51 0.29 10.74
C GLY A 285 -7.06 -0.70 9.67
N ILE A 286 -7.96 -1.53 9.13
CA ILE A 286 -7.66 -2.51 8.08
C ILE A 286 -8.11 -1.96 6.74
N ARG A 287 -7.19 -1.86 5.79
CA ARG A 287 -7.47 -1.50 4.40
C ARG A 287 -8.11 -2.69 3.69
N TRP A 288 -9.23 -2.43 3.02
CA TRP A 288 -9.86 -3.44 2.18
C TRP A 288 -8.93 -3.86 1.03
N ASN A 289 -8.85 -5.14 0.76
CA ASN A 289 -8.11 -5.70 -0.38
C ASN A 289 -8.92 -6.78 -1.08
N ILE A 290 -8.52 -7.13 -2.30
CA ILE A 290 -9.26 -8.05 -3.16
C ILE A 290 -9.40 -9.47 -2.56
N GLY A 291 -8.51 -9.87 -1.65
CA GLY A 291 -8.60 -11.14 -0.94
C GLY A 291 -9.75 -11.21 0.08
N MET A 292 -10.30 -10.06 0.47
CA MET A 292 -11.47 -9.95 1.35
C MET A 292 -12.80 -10.07 0.56
N LEU A 293 -12.75 -10.02 -0.78
CA LEU A 293 -13.94 -10.17 -1.58
C LEU A 293 -14.38 -11.64 -1.62
N ASP A 294 -15.45 -11.93 -0.93
CA ASP A 294 -16.14 -13.21 -1.07
C ASP A 294 -17.06 -13.15 -2.31
N LEU A 295 -16.63 -13.78 -3.38
CA LEU A 295 -17.38 -13.84 -4.63
C LEU A 295 -18.74 -14.55 -4.49
N ASN A 296 -18.97 -15.33 -3.42
CA ASN A 296 -20.26 -15.95 -3.16
C ASN A 296 -21.31 -14.94 -2.67
N GLN A 297 -20.90 -13.75 -2.24
CA GLN A 297 -21.80 -12.65 -1.92
C GLN A 297 -22.37 -11.93 -3.16
N LEU A 298 -21.78 -12.21 -4.34
CA LEU A 298 -22.28 -11.71 -5.61
C LEU A 298 -23.29 -12.70 -6.19
N GLN A 299 -24.42 -12.17 -6.63
CA GLN A 299 -25.53 -12.94 -7.20
C GLN A 299 -25.66 -12.65 -8.69
N THR A 300 -26.24 -13.60 -9.42
CA THR A 300 -26.63 -13.42 -10.82
C THR A 300 -27.50 -12.16 -10.96
N GLY A 301 -27.15 -11.29 -11.90
CA GLY A 301 -27.79 -9.99 -12.11
C GLY A 301 -27.11 -8.85 -11.36
N ASP A 302 -26.17 -9.11 -10.43
CA ASP A 302 -25.41 -8.05 -9.78
C ASP A 302 -24.50 -7.32 -10.76
N ARG A 303 -24.35 -6.03 -10.49
CA ARG A 303 -23.42 -5.12 -11.16
C ARG A 303 -22.46 -4.56 -10.12
N ALA A 304 -21.22 -5.02 -10.15
CA ALA A 304 -20.21 -4.67 -9.17
C ALA A 304 -19.14 -3.76 -9.79
N ILE A 305 -18.71 -2.72 -9.09
CA ILE A 305 -17.51 -1.95 -9.44
C ILE A 305 -16.42 -2.28 -8.41
N ILE A 306 -15.24 -2.62 -8.91
CA ILE A 306 -14.05 -2.88 -8.10
C ILE A 306 -13.03 -1.80 -8.43
N LEU A 307 -12.76 -0.93 -7.45
CA LEU A 307 -11.77 0.14 -7.51
C LEU A 307 -10.50 -0.28 -6.80
N LEU A 308 -9.38 -0.25 -7.52
CA LEU A 308 -8.05 -0.48 -6.98
C LEU A 308 -7.10 0.66 -7.37
N HIS A 309 -6.18 0.96 -6.46
CA HIS A 309 -5.10 1.92 -6.71
C HIS A 309 -3.80 1.14 -6.95
N PRO A 310 -3.25 1.11 -8.18
CA PRO A 310 -2.06 0.32 -8.50
C PRO A 310 -0.89 0.54 -7.55
N ILE A 311 -0.73 1.75 -7.01
CA ILE A 311 0.33 2.11 -6.07
C ILE A 311 0.31 1.30 -4.75
N HIS A 312 -0.83 0.74 -4.37
CA HIS A 312 -0.93 -0.10 -3.18
C HIS A 312 -0.35 -1.51 -3.41
N TRP A 313 -0.17 -1.92 -4.66
CA TRP A 313 0.14 -3.28 -5.05
C TRP A 313 1.60 -3.43 -5.46
N HIS A 314 2.20 -4.56 -5.11
CA HIS A 314 3.61 -4.85 -5.38
C HIS A 314 3.80 -6.33 -5.78
N ARG A 315 4.96 -6.63 -6.35
CA ARG A 315 5.37 -8.02 -6.60
C ARG A 315 5.73 -8.66 -5.27
N ALA A 316 5.20 -9.87 -5.03
CA ALA A 316 5.55 -10.61 -3.82
C ALA A 316 7.06 -10.89 -3.77
N SER A 317 7.65 -10.63 -2.62
CA SER A 317 9.08 -10.85 -2.40
C SER A 317 9.45 -12.33 -2.52
N VAL A 318 10.57 -12.59 -3.18
CA VAL A 318 11.18 -13.94 -3.29
C VAL A 318 12.23 -14.19 -2.20
N HIS A 319 12.49 -13.21 -1.34
CA HIS A 319 13.51 -13.31 -0.30
C HIS A 319 12.98 -14.01 0.95
N ALA A 320 13.77 -14.94 1.48
CA ALA A 320 13.46 -15.73 2.67
C ALA A 320 14.62 -15.62 3.70
N ASN A 321 15.02 -14.39 4.01
CA ASN A 321 16.12 -14.13 4.92
C ASN A 321 15.66 -13.81 6.35
N ILE A 322 16.52 -14.08 7.32
CA ILE A 322 16.50 -13.45 8.64
C ILE A 322 17.47 -12.29 8.57
N GLU A 323 16.96 -11.07 8.68
CA GLU A 323 17.74 -9.82 8.51
C GLU A 323 18.28 -9.31 9.84
N ASP A 324 17.56 -9.59 10.93
CA ASP A 324 17.99 -9.33 12.30
C ASP A 324 17.54 -10.46 13.23
N PHE A 325 18.36 -10.74 14.24
CA PHE A 325 18.05 -11.75 15.25
C PHE A 325 18.68 -11.38 16.59
N ASN A 326 17.87 -11.44 17.65
CA ASN A 326 18.35 -11.15 18.99
C ASN A 326 17.61 -11.99 20.04
N ILE A 327 18.30 -12.32 21.11
CA ILE A 327 17.72 -12.91 22.32
C ILE A 327 18.02 -11.98 23.49
N PRO A 328 17.02 -11.59 24.31
CA PRO A 328 17.26 -10.70 25.44
C PRO A 328 18.39 -11.16 26.32
N LYS A 329 19.28 -10.24 26.72
CA LYS A 329 20.50 -10.46 27.49
C LYS A 329 21.63 -11.19 26.76
N GLN A 330 21.55 -11.45 25.45
CA GLN A 330 22.68 -11.99 24.71
C GLN A 330 23.91 -11.11 24.83
N LYS A 331 25.10 -11.71 24.75
CA LYS A 331 26.40 -11.01 24.70
C LYS A 331 26.77 -10.63 23.29
N SER A 332 26.53 -11.53 22.35
CA SER A 332 26.80 -11.31 20.92
C SER A 332 25.84 -12.11 20.05
N CYS A 333 25.67 -11.66 18.81
CA CYS A 333 24.97 -12.37 17.76
C CYS A 333 25.69 -12.14 16.42
N SER A 334 25.86 -13.18 15.65
CA SER A 334 26.38 -13.11 14.29
C SER A 334 25.42 -13.80 13.33
N ILE A 335 25.19 -13.16 12.18
CA ILE A 335 24.31 -13.66 11.11
C ILE A 335 25.16 -13.94 9.88
N ASP A 336 25.32 -15.21 9.54
CA ASP A 336 25.93 -15.65 8.28
C ASP A 336 24.83 -15.89 7.24
N THR A 337 24.65 -14.92 6.36
CA THR A 337 23.61 -14.96 5.31
C THR A 337 23.95 -15.94 4.18
N VAL A 338 25.25 -16.28 4.00
CA VAL A 338 25.70 -17.21 2.96
C VAL A 338 25.35 -18.64 3.37
N ASN A 339 25.74 -19.04 4.59
CA ASN A 339 25.48 -20.38 5.11
C ASN A 339 24.14 -20.50 5.83
N SER A 340 23.40 -19.39 6.01
CA SER A 340 22.14 -19.31 6.73
C SER A 340 22.25 -19.83 8.17
N VAL A 341 23.28 -19.36 8.87
CA VAL A 341 23.56 -19.71 10.25
C VAL A 341 23.55 -18.45 11.11
N ILE A 342 22.87 -18.54 12.25
CA ILE A 342 22.89 -17.50 13.28
C ILE A 342 23.50 -18.10 14.54
N SER A 343 24.56 -17.47 15.04
CA SER A 343 25.21 -17.86 16.27
C SER A 343 25.00 -16.79 17.34
N VAL A 344 24.44 -17.20 18.47
CA VAL A 344 24.12 -16.32 19.61
C VAL A 344 24.91 -16.80 20.83
N GLU A 345 25.64 -15.86 21.46
CA GLU A 345 26.33 -16.12 22.71
C GLU A 345 25.52 -15.53 23.88
N MET A 346 25.16 -16.40 24.80
CA MET A 346 24.44 -16.06 26.04
C MET A 346 25.40 -15.98 27.23
N PRO A 347 25.02 -15.27 28.32
CA PRO A 347 25.75 -15.32 29.56
C PRO A 347 25.92 -16.75 30.10
N TYR A 348 26.96 -16.99 30.90
CA TYR A 348 27.17 -18.26 31.58
C TYR A 348 25.91 -18.69 32.38
N ALA A 349 25.62 -19.98 32.34
CA ALA A 349 24.48 -20.62 33.05
C ALA A 349 23.12 -20.08 32.62
N THR A 350 22.97 -19.48 31.44
CA THR A 350 21.65 -19.16 30.91
C THR A 350 20.86 -20.45 30.65
N ASP A 351 19.62 -20.52 31.08
CA ASP A 351 18.72 -21.61 30.70
C ASP A 351 18.19 -21.36 29.28
N ASN A 352 18.58 -22.20 28.32
CA ASN A 352 18.25 -22.07 26.94
C ASN A 352 16.92 -22.74 26.53
N LYS A 353 16.19 -23.39 27.48
CA LYS A 353 15.01 -24.21 27.18
C LYS A 353 13.77 -23.42 26.81
N ALA A 354 13.70 -22.13 27.18
CA ALA A 354 12.51 -21.33 27.01
C ALA A 354 12.81 -19.87 26.61
N LEU A 355 13.75 -19.69 25.69
CA LEU A 355 14.12 -18.36 25.25
C LEU A 355 13.16 -17.82 24.18
N ILE A 356 12.93 -16.50 24.21
CA ILE A 356 12.10 -15.77 23.26
C ILE A 356 13.00 -14.90 22.41
N ALA A 357 13.09 -15.21 21.12
CA ALA A 357 13.88 -14.44 20.17
C ALA A 357 13.07 -13.29 19.55
N GLY A 358 13.73 -12.14 19.41
CA GLY A 358 13.33 -11.09 18.48
C GLY A 358 14.00 -11.32 17.14
N PHE A 359 13.25 -11.14 16.04
CA PHE A 359 13.81 -11.27 14.70
C PHE A 359 13.06 -10.42 13.70
N THR A 360 13.76 -10.00 12.65
CA THR A 360 13.21 -9.36 11.46
C THR A 360 13.44 -10.28 10.27
N LEU A 361 12.42 -10.48 9.46
CA LEU A 361 12.50 -11.28 8.23
C LEU A 361 12.44 -10.38 6.99
N SER A 362 12.82 -10.93 5.85
CA SER A 362 12.56 -10.25 4.56
C SER A 362 11.10 -9.85 4.45
N PRO A 363 10.79 -8.73 3.77
CA PRO A 363 9.44 -8.22 3.64
C PRO A 363 8.43 -9.29 3.23
N GLY A 364 7.32 -9.38 3.98
CA GLY A 364 6.25 -10.35 3.74
C GLY A 364 6.57 -11.81 4.05
N ALA A 365 7.80 -12.12 4.46
CA ALA A 365 8.19 -13.47 4.86
C ALA A 365 7.63 -13.87 6.23
N TYR A 366 7.55 -15.17 6.47
CA TYR A 366 7.22 -15.72 7.79
C TYR A 366 8.06 -16.94 8.09
N ALA A 367 8.26 -17.23 9.37
CA ALA A 367 9.07 -18.37 9.82
C ALA A 367 8.22 -19.43 10.54
N LYS A 368 8.67 -20.69 10.42
CA LYS A 368 8.18 -21.82 11.20
C LYS A 368 9.34 -22.56 11.84
N VAL A 369 9.11 -23.11 13.04
CA VAL A 369 9.97 -24.07 13.73
C VAL A 369 9.14 -25.31 14.00
N ALA A 370 9.60 -26.47 13.56
CA ALA A 370 8.87 -27.73 13.68
C ALA A 370 7.36 -27.59 13.26
N GLY A 371 7.10 -26.87 12.19
CA GLY A 371 5.75 -26.65 11.64
C GLY A 371 4.94 -25.53 12.34
N LYS A 372 5.36 -25.03 13.50
CA LYS A 372 4.67 -23.97 14.24
C LYS A 372 5.15 -22.60 13.79
N LYS A 373 4.21 -21.69 13.46
CA LYS A 373 4.52 -20.31 13.10
C LYS A 373 5.22 -19.59 14.25
N GLN A 374 6.28 -18.87 13.91
CA GLN A 374 7.04 -18.06 14.86
C GLN A 374 6.55 -16.61 14.83
N VAL A 375 6.43 -16.03 16.02
CA VAL A 375 6.12 -14.61 16.22
C VAL A 375 7.28 -13.99 16.97
N SER A 376 7.93 -13.00 16.34
CA SER A 376 9.05 -12.27 16.91
C SER A 376 8.68 -11.69 18.27
N ARG A 377 9.58 -11.81 19.25
CA ARG A 377 9.43 -11.36 20.63
C ARG A 377 8.25 -11.97 21.42
N ASN A 378 7.68 -13.08 20.90
CA ASN A 378 6.54 -13.74 21.55
C ASN A 378 6.68 -15.25 21.63
N THR A 379 7.17 -15.92 20.59
CA THR A 379 7.24 -17.38 20.59
C THR A 379 8.46 -17.86 21.36
N SER A 380 8.24 -18.68 22.38
CA SER A 380 9.30 -19.35 23.15
C SER A 380 9.76 -20.62 22.46
N ASN A 381 11.08 -20.86 22.44
CA ASN A 381 11.70 -22.04 21.89
C ASN A 381 12.79 -22.60 22.82
N ASN A 382 13.08 -23.89 22.67
CA ASN A 382 14.21 -24.54 23.30
C ASN A 382 15.42 -24.49 22.36
N PHE A 383 16.48 -23.83 22.81
CA PHE A 383 17.74 -23.65 22.08
C PHE A 383 18.90 -24.47 22.68
N ASP A 384 18.64 -25.51 23.46
CA ASP A 384 19.70 -26.44 23.95
C ASP A 384 20.43 -27.13 22.80
N ASN A 385 19.76 -27.30 21.67
CA ASN A 385 20.30 -27.80 20.43
C ASN A 385 20.09 -26.79 19.31
N PRO A 386 20.86 -26.85 18.20
CA PRO A 386 20.61 -26.03 17.03
C PRO A 386 19.16 -26.14 16.57
N LEU A 387 18.52 -24.99 16.33
CA LEU A 387 17.12 -24.90 15.99
C LEU A 387 16.94 -24.44 14.55
N ILE A 388 16.12 -25.13 13.79
CA ILE A 388 15.86 -24.80 12.38
C ILE A 388 14.67 -23.89 12.27
N TYR A 389 14.90 -22.67 11.83
CA TYR A 389 13.88 -21.72 11.38
C TYR A 389 13.71 -21.88 9.86
N ARG A 390 12.56 -22.42 9.46
CA ARG A 390 12.21 -22.46 8.03
C ARG A 390 11.48 -21.18 7.69
N VAL A 391 12.15 -20.30 6.95
CA VAL A 391 11.61 -19.00 6.50
C VAL A 391 11.01 -19.18 5.13
N TYR A 392 9.78 -18.75 4.97
CA TYR A 392 9.02 -18.76 3.72
C TYR A 392 8.96 -17.33 3.19
N ALA A 393 9.34 -17.11 1.96
CA ALA A 393 9.20 -15.83 1.28
C ALA A 393 7.73 -15.41 1.16
N GLU A 394 7.48 -14.15 0.88
CA GLU A 394 6.13 -13.62 0.68
C GLU A 394 5.37 -14.36 -0.45
N ASN A 395 6.06 -14.72 -1.54
CA ASN A 395 5.47 -15.45 -2.67
C ASN A 395 5.04 -16.89 -2.34
N ARG A 396 5.42 -17.42 -1.17
CA ARG A 396 5.11 -18.80 -0.70
C ARG A 396 5.80 -19.93 -1.48
N GLU A 397 6.48 -19.64 -2.57
CA GLU A 397 7.17 -20.62 -3.40
C GLU A 397 8.59 -20.85 -2.93
N ILE A 398 9.25 -19.80 -2.45
CA ILE A 398 10.63 -19.85 -1.97
C ILE A 398 10.62 -20.05 -0.46
N GLN A 399 11.47 -20.98 0.01
CA GLN A 399 11.75 -21.18 1.42
C GLN A 399 13.25 -21.37 1.63
N LYS A 400 13.72 -20.99 2.82
CA LYS A 400 15.12 -21.12 3.23
C LYS A 400 15.19 -21.60 4.67
N GLU A 401 16.08 -22.54 4.95
CA GLU A 401 16.33 -22.99 6.31
C GLU A 401 17.48 -22.20 6.92
N TRP A 402 17.26 -21.71 8.12
CA TRP A 402 18.22 -21.02 8.94
C TRP A 402 18.51 -21.83 10.19
N THR A 403 19.77 -22.11 10.47
CA THR A 403 20.22 -22.82 11.67
C THR A 403 20.57 -21.80 12.75
N ILE A 404 19.84 -21.82 13.86
CA ILE A 404 20.09 -20.97 15.01
C ILE A 404 20.85 -21.76 16.06
N ILE A 405 22.05 -21.31 16.39
CA ILE A 405 22.93 -21.94 17.37
C ILE A 405 23.06 -20.99 18.55
N VAL A 406 22.65 -21.42 19.73
CA VAL A 406 22.78 -20.68 20.98
C VAL A 406 23.78 -21.41 21.88
N HIS A 407 24.79 -20.73 22.34
CA HIS A 407 25.74 -21.26 23.29
C HIS A 407 25.99 -20.28 24.44
N ASN A 408 26.30 -20.82 25.60
CA ASN A 408 26.61 -20.02 26.78
C ASN A 408 28.08 -19.76 26.84
N THR A 409 28.50 -18.59 27.30
CA THR A 409 29.91 -18.33 27.66
C THR A 409 30.38 -19.38 28.62
N LYS A 410 31.61 -19.84 28.41
CA LYS A 410 32.28 -20.77 29.36
C LYS A 410 32.64 -20.04 30.64
N ASN A 411 32.52 -20.73 31.77
CA ASN A 411 33.05 -20.19 33.01
C ASN A 411 34.59 -20.30 32.97
N LEU A 412 35.27 -19.41 33.65
CA LEU A 412 36.73 -19.50 33.83
C LEU A 412 37.12 -20.84 34.49
N ALA A 413 36.26 -21.36 35.35
CA ALA A 413 36.46 -22.67 35.98
C ALA A 413 36.47 -23.85 34.98
N ASP A 414 35.79 -23.72 33.82
CA ASP A 414 35.75 -24.74 32.77
C ASP A 414 37.11 -24.89 32.04
N PHE A 415 38.01 -23.93 32.21
CA PHE A 415 39.36 -23.91 31.66
C PHE A 415 40.41 -24.39 32.67
N ILE A 416 40.04 -24.54 33.96
CA ILE A 416 40.90 -25.01 34.98
C ILE A 416 40.73 -26.53 35.08
N SER A 417 41.61 -27.29 34.44
CA SER A 417 41.59 -28.74 34.56
C SER A 417 41.85 -29.14 36.05
N PRO A 418 41.01 -29.97 36.69
CA PRO A 418 41.26 -30.42 38.04
C PRO A 418 42.46 -31.34 38.22
N THR A 419 43.24 -31.56 37.12
CA THR A 419 44.38 -32.49 37.10
C THR A 419 45.76 -31.79 37.00
N VAL A 420 45.88 -30.50 37.43
CA VAL A 420 47.18 -29.87 37.61
C VAL A 420 47.67 -30.14 39.06
N PRO A 421 48.54 -31.13 39.28
CA PRO A 421 49.10 -31.32 40.59
C PRO A 421 49.99 -30.12 40.94
N GLY A 422 49.67 -29.37 41.99
CA GLY A 422 50.51 -28.28 42.48
C GLY A 422 49.83 -26.98 42.84
N LEU A 423 48.53 -26.83 42.58
CA LEU A 423 47.77 -25.61 42.94
C LEU A 423 47.08 -25.66 44.32
N ILE A 424 47.52 -26.53 45.19
CA ILE A 424 47.04 -26.58 46.59
C ILE A 424 48.07 -25.78 47.40
N GLY A 425 47.75 -24.53 47.71
CA GLY A 425 48.59 -23.80 48.68
C GLY A 425 48.69 -22.28 48.55
N LEU A 426 47.79 -21.61 47.87
CA LEU A 426 47.78 -20.13 47.84
C LEU A 426 46.47 -19.57 48.37
N ALA A 427 46.17 -19.89 49.62
CA ALA A 427 45.13 -19.21 50.37
C ALA A 427 45.77 -18.56 51.59
N SER A 428 46.33 -17.41 51.44
CA SER A 428 46.37 -16.35 52.47
C SER A 428 47.34 -15.25 52.02
N GLY A 429 46.76 -14.14 51.62
CA GLY A 429 47.55 -12.90 51.36
C GLY A 429 46.83 -12.03 50.31
N ARG A 430 46.48 -10.84 50.69
CA ARG A 430 45.90 -9.82 49.81
C ARG A 430 46.85 -9.41 48.71
N THR A 431 46.74 -10.14 47.57
CA THR A 431 47.35 -9.69 46.32
C THR A 431 46.41 -10.03 45.16
N HIS A 432 46.13 -9.04 44.34
CA HIS A 432 45.33 -9.23 43.12
C HIS A 432 46.18 -10.07 42.15
N MET A 433 45.74 -11.28 41.86
CA MET A 433 46.38 -12.10 40.80
C MET A 433 45.59 -11.93 39.51
N HIS A 434 46.25 -11.46 38.46
CA HIS A 434 45.74 -11.49 37.11
C HIS A 434 46.22 -12.78 36.43
N PHE A 435 45.30 -13.61 35.98
CA PHE A 435 45.62 -14.81 35.20
C PHE A 435 45.53 -14.49 33.71
N VAL A 436 46.62 -14.68 32.99
CA VAL A 436 46.58 -14.65 31.52
C VAL A 436 46.71 -16.11 31.06
N VAL A 437 45.64 -16.61 30.45
CA VAL A 437 45.64 -17.94 29.85
C VAL A 437 46.18 -17.83 28.42
N VAL A 438 47.43 -18.22 28.19
CA VAL A 438 47.97 -18.32 26.84
C VAL A 438 47.77 -19.74 26.33
N LYS A 439 47.14 -19.89 25.20
CA LYS A 439 46.80 -21.16 24.58
C LYS A 439 48.03 -21.76 23.87
N THR A 440 49.01 -22.23 24.65
CA THR A 440 50.07 -23.10 24.17
C THR A 440 50.43 -24.10 25.25
N SER A 441 50.52 -25.36 24.94
CA SER A 441 50.97 -26.39 25.86
C SER A 441 52.50 -26.38 25.86
N PRO A 442 53.16 -26.38 27.04
CA PRO A 442 52.64 -26.37 28.40
C PRO A 442 52.33 -24.96 28.92
N PHE A 443 51.41 -24.84 29.86
CA PHE A 443 50.99 -23.58 30.47
C PHE A 443 52.12 -22.92 31.25
N LYS A 444 52.39 -21.64 31.02
CA LYS A 444 53.27 -20.81 31.85
C LYS A 444 52.42 -19.79 32.61
N ILE A 445 52.51 -19.79 33.91
CA ILE A 445 51.95 -18.75 34.77
C ILE A 445 52.98 -17.63 34.85
N ILE A 446 52.62 -16.43 34.46
CA ILE A 446 53.43 -15.22 34.61
C ILE A 446 52.81 -14.41 35.77
N GLN A 447 53.61 -14.16 36.77
CA GLN A 447 53.28 -13.28 37.90
C GLN A 447 53.73 -11.85 37.52
N SER A 448 52.86 -10.88 37.63
CA SER A 448 53.20 -9.47 37.49
C SER A 448 53.12 -8.76 38.82
#